data_b39613c370f05fc83b17cee7e30f89a2
#
_entry.id   b39613c370f05fc83b17cee7e30f89a2
#
_cell.length_a   1.000
_cell.length_b   1.000
_cell.length_c   1.000
_cell.angle_alpha   90.00
_cell.angle_beta   90.00
_cell.angle_gamma   90.00
#
_symmetry.space_group_name_H-M   'P 1'
#
loop_
_entity.id
_entity.type
_entity.pdbx_description
1 polymer ?
#
loop_
_entity_poly.entity_id
_entity_poly.type
_entity_poly.pdbx_seq_one_letter_code
_entity_poly.pdbx_strand_id
1 'polypeptide(L)'
;ASMAMLDFQQTDAAKAQLKDIANLQLSVMNTMESKGIPSSFTFSYTSVVSGFAAQVPYGKIHDIKSIDGVEDVVLCQTYYTDSMGSATLGQALTAAEVAAYSNNTQYQGEGMLIGILDTGLDVNHEAFANAPAVQKLQKSSLSKLLYQISQGEDGKTNVTAYSYAALWYAQKHSSSSLVLLTEDDLYKSGKVPFAFDYADADADVIPSADAVEKYGNDHGTHVAGITAGKTVDADGNVTFAGQSPEAQLAIFKVFSDSTNGASTDTILAALNDALLLDEDVIN
;
A
#
# COMPACT_ATOMS: atom_id res chain seq x y z
N ALA A 1 -3.39 2.46 27.54
CA ALA A 1 -2.82 2.98 26.30
C ALA A 1 -2.91 1.88 25.26
N SER A 2 -3.38 2.15 24.04
CA SER A 2 -3.31 1.19 22.93
C SER A 2 -1.83 1.02 22.54
N MET A 3 -1.41 -0.20 22.31
CA MET A 3 -0.10 -0.52 21.77
C MET A 3 -0.12 -0.17 20.28
N ALA A 4 0.94 0.46 19.76
CA ALA A 4 1.06 0.68 18.32
C ALA A 4 1.08 -0.66 17.58
N MET A 5 0.57 -0.71 16.34
CA MET A 5 0.49 -1.94 15.57
C MET A 5 1.88 -2.57 15.37
N LEU A 6 2.88 -1.76 15.08
CA LEU A 6 4.28 -2.21 14.95
C LEU A 6 4.81 -2.91 16.22
N ASP A 7 4.47 -2.39 17.39
CA ASP A 7 4.87 -3.00 18.65
C ASP A 7 4.09 -4.28 18.95
N PHE A 8 2.77 -4.29 18.63
CA PHE A 8 1.93 -5.48 18.75
C PHE A 8 2.46 -6.63 17.91
N GLN A 9 2.86 -6.38 16.68
CA GLN A 9 3.40 -7.38 15.75
C GLN A 9 4.70 -8.03 16.28
N GLN A 10 5.43 -7.37 17.17
CA GLN A 10 6.63 -7.92 17.79
C GLN A 10 6.32 -8.88 18.95
N THR A 11 5.09 -8.91 19.44
CA THR A 11 4.70 -9.79 20.53
C THR A 11 4.67 -11.26 20.11
N ASP A 12 4.99 -12.16 21.02
CA ASP A 12 4.95 -13.60 20.76
C ASP A 12 3.52 -14.06 20.38
N ALA A 13 2.50 -13.43 20.95
CA ALA A 13 1.10 -13.74 20.62
C ALA A 13 0.76 -13.40 19.16
N ALA A 14 1.17 -12.21 18.68
CA ALA A 14 0.94 -11.81 17.29
C ALA A 14 1.72 -12.71 16.31
N LYS A 15 2.98 -13.02 16.62
CA LYS A 15 3.80 -13.93 15.82
C LYS A 15 3.19 -15.32 15.73
N ALA A 16 2.68 -15.86 16.85
CA ALA A 16 2.00 -17.15 16.88
C ALA A 16 0.73 -17.13 16.02
N GLN A 17 -0.11 -16.09 16.14
CA GLN A 17 -1.32 -15.95 15.35
C GLN A 17 -1.03 -15.87 13.85
N LEU A 18 -0.04 -15.06 13.45
CA LEU A 18 0.38 -14.95 12.05
C LEU A 18 0.88 -16.30 11.49
N LYS A 19 1.63 -17.04 12.30
CA LYS A 19 2.09 -18.39 11.94
C LYS A 19 0.92 -19.36 11.73
N ASP A 20 -0.09 -19.31 12.59
CA ASP A 20 -1.28 -20.17 12.47
C ASP A 20 -2.08 -19.83 11.21
N ILE A 21 -2.27 -18.54 10.91
CA ILE A 21 -2.92 -18.07 9.68
C ILE A 21 -2.14 -18.57 8.45
N ALA A 22 -0.83 -18.37 8.41
CA ALA A 22 0.01 -18.80 7.30
C ALA A 22 -0.02 -20.32 7.10
N ASN A 23 0.03 -21.10 8.18
CA ASN A 23 -0.05 -22.55 8.12
C ASN A 23 -1.41 -23.03 7.56
N LEU A 24 -2.51 -22.37 7.95
CA LEU A 24 -3.83 -22.68 7.41
C LEU A 24 -3.89 -22.37 5.90
N GLN A 25 -3.43 -21.21 5.48
CA GLN A 25 -3.37 -20.84 4.07
C GLN A 25 -2.54 -21.83 3.25
N LEU A 26 -1.35 -22.18 3.71
CA LEU A 26 -0.49 -23.20 3.08
C LEU A 26 -1.17 -24.57 2.99
N SER A 27 -1.89 -24.98 4.03
CA SER A 27 -2.64 -26.24 4.04
C SER A 27 -3.72 -26.26 2.96
N VAL A 28 -4.46 -25.16 2.80
CA VAL A 28 -5.48 -25.03 1.76
C VAL A 28 -4.83 -25.03 0.36
N MET A 29 -3.75 -24.25 0.14
CA MET A 29 -3.01 -24.20 -1.13
C MET A 29 -2.50 -25.60 -1.52
N ASN A 30 -1.86 -26.32 -0.59
CA ASN A 30 -1.38 -27.70 -0.81
C ASN A 30 -2.53 -28.67 -1.12
N THR A 31 -3.69 -28.47 -0.51
CA THR A 31 -4.87 -29.29 -0.78
C THR A 31 -5.43 -28.99 -2.19
N MET A 32 -5.44 -27.74 -2.63
CA MET A 32 -5.80 -27.38 -3.98
C MET A 32 -4.88 -28.06 -5.00
N GLU A 33 -3.57 -28.01 -4.78
CA GLU A 33 -2.58 -28.67 -5.64
C GLU A 33 -2.78 -30.19 -5.68
N SER A 34 -2.94 -30.83 -4.52
CA SER A 34 -3.16 -32.28 -4.42
C SER A 34 -4.43 -32.76 -5.11
N LYS A 35 -5.46 -31.91 -5.18
CA LYS A 35 -6.71 -32.14 -5.93
C LYS A 35 -6.56 -31.80 -7.41
N GLY A 36 -5.40 -31.40 -7.87
CA GLY A 36 -5.15 -31.01 -9.26
C GLY A 36 -5.92 -29.78 -9.70
N ILE A 37 -6.20 -28.84 -8.79
CA ILE A 37 -6.85 -27.57 -9.11
C ILE A 37 -5.78 -26.61 -9.64
N PRO A 38 -5.80 -26.25 -10.94
CA PRO A 38 -4.87 -25.28 -11.48
C PRO A 38 -5.05 -23.94 -10.76
N SER A 39 -3.97 -23.38 -10.18
CA SER A 39 -4.05 -22.14 -9.42
C SER A 39 -2.78 -21.32 -9.57
N SER A 40 -2.93 -20.01 -9.63
CA SER A 40 -1.85 -19.03 -9.54
C SER A 40 -2.17 -18.07 -8.43
N PHE A 41 -1.40 -18.11 -7.34
CA PHE A 41 -1.62 -17.28 -6.17
C PHE A 41 -1.00 -15.90 -6.39
N THR A 42 -1.74 -14.84 -6.01
CA THR A 42 -1.31 -13.44 -6.18
C THR A 42 -1.00 -12.78 -4.85
N PHE A 43 -1.93 -12.85 -3.89
CA PHE A 43 -1.79 -12.21 -2.59
C PHE A 43 -2.22 -13.15 -1.47
N SER A 44 -1.70 -12.87 -0.28
CA SER A 44 -2.07 -13.55 0.96
C SER A 44 -2.31 -12.47 2.02
N TYR A 45 -3.38 -12.57 2.79
CA TYR A 45 -3.85 -11.55 3.74
C TYR A 45 -3.86 -12.11 5.15
N THR A 46 -3.40 -11.31 6.12
CA THR A 46 -3.36 -11.72 7.52
C THR A 46 -4.01 -10.74 8.49
N SER A 47 -4.23 -9.50 8.06
CA SER A 47 -4.66 -8.41 8.93
C SER A 47 -6.08 -7.93 8.61
N VAL A 48 -6.41 -7.72 7.33
CA VAL A 48 -7.76 -7.33 6.90
C VAL A 48 -8.70 -8.53 6.94
N VAL A 49 -8.26 -9.64 6.37
CA VAL A 49 -8.94 -10.94 6.38
C VAL A 49 -7.89 -12.04 6.50
N SER A 50 -8.28 -13.22 6.96
CA SER A 50 -7.45 -14.41 6.85
C SER A 50 -7.78 -15.11 5.53
N GLY A 51 -6.92 -14.96 4.52
CA GLY A 51 -7.19 -15.52 3.20
C GLY A 51 -6.09 -15.27 2.19
N PHE A 52 -6.34 -15.65 0.95
CA PHE A 52 -5.45 -15.39 -0.17
C PHE A 52 -6.25 -15.19 -1.47
N ALA A 53 -5.64 -14.51 -2.43
CA ALA A 53 -6.18 -14.37 -3.77
C ALA A 53 -5.48 -15.34 -4.73
N ALA A 54 -6.24 -15.88 -5.66
CA ALA A 54 -5.73 -16.80 -6.66
C ALA A 54 -6.55 -16.76 -7.95
N GLN A 55 -5.88 -16.96 -9.08
CA GLN A 55 -6.54 -17.25 -10.35
C GLN A 55 -6.79 -18.76 -10.43
N VAL A 56 -8.05 -19.14 -10.59
CA VAL A 56 -8.50 -20.54 -10.68
C VAL A 56 -9.57 -20.69 -11.76
N PRO A 57 -9.74 -21.87 -12.36
CA PRO A 57 -10.87 -22.12 -13.26
C PRO A 57 -12.20 -21.94 -12.51
N TYR A 58 -13.14 -21.19 -13.09
CA TYR A 58 -14.43 -20.88 -12.47
C TYR A 58 -15.20 -22.14 -11.99
N GLY A 59 -15.16 -23.22 -12.77
CA GLY A 59 -15.80 -24.51 -12.42
C GLY A 59 -15.19 -25.20 -11.20
N LYS A 60 -14.07 -24.70 -10.64
CA LYS A 60 -13.41 -25.26 -9.45
C LYS A 60 -13.78 -24.56 -8.15
N ILE A 61 -14.56 -23.49 -8.19
CA ILE A 61 -14.96 -22.73 -7.00
C ILE A 61 -15.66 -23.63 -5.98
N HIS A 62 -16.57 -24.50 -6.42
CA HIS A 62 -17.27 -25.40 -5.52
C HIS A 62 -16.31 -26.42 -4.86
N ASP A 63 -15.35 -26.94 -5.62
CA ASP A 63 -14.34 -27.86 -5.10
C ASP A 63 -13.48 -27.17 -4.04
N ILE A 64 -13.11 -25.91 -4.26
CA ILE A 64 -12.32 -25.10 -3.31
C ILE A 64 -13.13 -24.78 -2.05
N LYS A 65 -14.39 -24.39 -2.17
CA LYS A 65 -15.29 -24.16 -1.02
C LYS A 65 -15.46 -25.39 -0.12
N SER A 66 -15.26 -26.59 -0.64
CA SER A 66 -15.34 -27.84 0.12
C SER A 66 -14.05 -28.22 0.84
N ILE A 67 -12.98 -27.46 0.71
CA ILE A 67 -11.71 -27.71 1.38
C ILE A 67 -11.85 -27.28 2.85
N ASP A 68 -11.42 -28.14 3.76
CA ASP A 68 -11.40 -27.82 5.18
C ASP A 68 -10.53 -26.59 5.47
N GLY A 69 -11.06 -25.65 6.23
CA GLY A 69 -10.44 -24.34 6.50
C GLY A 69 -10.80 -23.24 5.51
N VAL A 70 -11.57 -23.52 4.45
CA VAL A 70 -12.14 -22.48 3.55
C VAL A 70 -13.55 -22.15 4.03
N GLU A 71 -13.75 -20.91 4.46
CA GLU A 71 -15.06 -20.41 4.86
C GLU A 71 -15.88 -19.98 3.65
N ASP A 72 -15.29 -19.20 2.76
CA ASP A 72 -15.93 -18.77 1.51
C ASP A 72 -14.92 -18.54 0.38
N VAL A 73 -15.44 -18.48 -0.84
CA VAL A 73 -14.71 -18.09 -2.06
C VAL A 73 -15.48 -16.99 -2.75
N VAL A 74 -14.87 -15.81 -2.85
CA VAL A 74 -15.47 -14.60 -3.42
C VAL A 74 -14.78 -14.26 -4.74
N LEU A 75 -15.54 -13.87 -5.73
CA LEU A 75 -14.99 -13.39 -7.00
C LEU A 75 -14.47 -11.96 -6.83
N CYS A 76 -13.22 -11.72 -7.24
CA CYS A 76 -12.67 -10.38 -7.32
C CYS A 76 -13.43 -9.56 -8.36
N GLN A 77 -13.72 -8.31 -8.00
CA GLN A 77 -14.31 -7.31 -8.90
C GLN A 77 -13.23 -6.33 -9.33
N THR A 78 -13.40 -5.73 -10.49
CA THR A 78 -12.54 -4.63 -10.95
C THR A 78 -13.32 -3.33 -10.88
N TYR A 79 -12.69 -2.33 -10.29
CA TYR A 79 -13.18 -0.96 -10.17
C TYR A 79 -12.37 -0.08 -11.11
N TYR A 80 -13.00 0.95 -11.65
CA TYR A 80 -12.36 1.91 -12.55
C TYR A 80 -12.49 3.29 -11.92
N THR A 81 -11.50 4.16 -12.14
CA THR A 81 -11.66 5.57 -11.80
C THR A 81 -12.80 6.12 -12.63
N ASP A 82 -13.71 6.85 -11.99
CA ASP A 82 -14.63 7.70 -12.75
C ASP A 82 -13.76 8.68 -13.53
N SER A 83 -13.88 8.65 -14.89
CA SER A 83 -13.20 9.63 -15.72
C SER A 83 -13.61 11.01 -15.18
N MET A 84 -12.68 11.73 -14.59
CA MET A 84 -12.87 13.12 -14.20
C MET A 84 -13.17 13.89 -15.49
N GLY A 85 -14.43 13.86 -15.92
CA GLY A 85 -14.90 14.80 -16.92
C GLY A 85 -14.56 16.16 -16.38
N SER A 86 -13.70 16.90 -17.09
CA SER A 86 -13.25 18.28 -16.87
C SER A 86 -13.94 18.96 -15.67
N ALA A 87 -13.73 18.43 -14.47
CA ALA A 87 -14.15 19.08 -13.25
C ALA A 87 -13.31 20.35 -13.18
N THR A 88 -13.96 21.48 -13.23
CA THR A 88 -13.34 22.76 -12.92
C THR A 88 -12.63 22.54 -11.59
N LEU A 89 -11.30 22.42 -11.62
CA LEU A 89 -10.46 22.36 -10.44
C LEU A 89 -10.95 23.44 -9.51
N GLY A 90 -11.37 23.07 -8.31
CA GLY A 90 -11.77 24.05 -7.30
C GLY A 90 -10.65 25.08 -7.23
N GLN A 91 -11.00 26.36 -7.19
CA GLN A 91 -10.02 27.43 -7.20
C GLN A 91 -8.92 27.12 -6.20
N ALA A 92 -7.68 27.02 -6.68
CA ALA A 92 -6.54 26.93 -5.79
C ALA A 92 -6.62 28.09 -4.79
N LEU A 93 -6.43 27.79 -3.52
CA LEU A 93 -6.40 28.81 -2.47
C LEU A 93 -5.34 29.86 -2.85
N THR A 94 -5.68 31.13 -2.72
CA THR A 94 -4.71 32.20 -2.89
C THR A 94 -3.62 32.12 -1.81
N ALA A 95 -2.44 32.68 -2.07
CA ALA A 95 -1.36 32.71 -1.07
C ALA A 95 -1.81 33.33 0.27
N ALA A 96 -2.75 34.31 0.24
CA ALA A 96 -3.31 34.91 1.45
C ALA A 96 -4.24 33.95 2.20
N GLU A 97 -5.04 33.14 1.50
CA GLU A 97 -5.91 32.14 2.09
C GLU A 97 -5.07 30.98 2.67
N VAL A 98 -4.02 30.54 1.97
CA VAL A 98 -3.05 29.56 2.48
C VAL A 98 -2.36 30.07 3.74
N ALA A 99 -1.90 31.33 3.74
CA ALA A 99 -1.27 31.93 4.91
C ALA A 99 -2.24 32.09 6.09
N ALA A 100 -3.49 32.47 5.83
CA ALA A 100 -4.52 32.55 6.85
C ALA A 100 -4.88 31.18 7.42
N TYR A 101 -4.92 30.16 6.57
CA TYR A 101 -5.17 28.75 6.98
C TYR A 101 -4.00 28.22 7.80
N SER A 102 -2.76 28.35 7.33
CA SER A 102 -1.57 27.85 8.06
C SER A 102 -1.33 28.56 9.39
N ASN A 103 -1.76 29.81 9.53
CA ASN A 103 -1.65 30.56 10.79
C ASN A 103 -2.76 30.24 11.80
N ASN A 104 -3.87 29.63 11.35
CA ASN A 104 -5.04 29.36 12.21
C ASN A 104 -5.20 27.88 12.59
N THR A 105 -4.44 26.96 12.01
CA THR A 105 -4.58 25.54 12.32
C THR A 105 -3.57 25.12 13.37
N GLN A 106 -4.06 24.75 14.52
CA GLN A 106 -3.26 24.21 15.63
C GLN A 106 -2.77 22.77 15.32
N TYR A 107 -3.36 22.10 14.31
CA TYR A 107 -3.10 20.73 13.95
C TYR A 107 -2.79 20.64 12.44
N GLN A 108 -1.54 20.31 12.11
CA GLN A 108 -1.07 20.20 10.73
C GLN A 108 -0.65 18.76 10.35
N GLY A 109 -0.97 17.78 11.20
CA GLY A 109 -0.67 16.37 10.95
C GLY A 109 0.72 15.93 11.41
N GLU A 110 1.36 16.66 12.33
CA GLU A 110 2.67 16.28 12.87
C GLU A 110 2.64 14.88 13.49
N GLY A 111 3.55 14.02 13.02
CA GLY A 111 3.66 12.64 13.49
C GLY A 111 2.55 11.72 13.02
N MET A 112 1.73 12.15 12.05
CA MET A 112 0.71 11.31 11.42
C MET A 112 1.23 10.69 10.12
N LEU A 113 0.73 9.50 9.81
CA LEU A 113 0.93 8.79 8.55
C LEU A 113 -0.42 8.59 7.87
N ILE A 114 -0.56 9.12 6.66
CA ILE A 114 -1.81 9.04 5.88
C ILE A 114 -1.58 8.17 4.65
N GLY A 115 -2.37 7.11 4.51
CA GLY A 115 -2.38 6.23 3.35
C GLY A 115 -3.20 6.82 2.21
N ILE A 116 -2.66 6.78 0.99
CA ILE A 116 -3.37 7.16 -0.25
C ILE A 116 -3.44 5.92 -1.14
N LEU A 117 -4.63 5.33 -1.26
CA LEU A 117 -4.93 4.21 -2.15
C LEU A 117 -5.52 4.75 -3.45
N ASP A 118 -4.69 5.02 -4.44
CA ASP A 118 -5.09 5.75 -5.64
C ASP A 118 -4.30 5.32 -6.89
N THR A 119 -4.26 6.16 -7.91
CA THR A 119 -3.57 5.93 -9.19
C THR A 119 -2.05 6.07 -9.12
N GLY A 120 -1.49 6.42 -7.98
CA GLY A 120 -0.06 6.62 -7.75
C GLY A 120 0.29 8.05 -7.35
N LEU A 121 1.58 8.38 -7.39
CA LEU A 121 2.11 9.67 -6.98
C LEU A 121 3.33 10.05 -7.81
N ASP A 122 3.39 11.26 -8.35
CA ASP A 122 4.65 11.85 -8.77
C ASP A 122 5.48 12.22 -7.53
N VAL A 123 6.32 11.29 -7.09
CA VAL A 123 7.17 11.45 -5.90
C VAL A 123 8.24 12.55 -6.07
N ASN A 124 8.48 13.02 -7.30
CA ASN A 124 9.42 14.07 -7.61
C ASN A 124 8.78 15.46 -7.62
N HIS A 125 7.46 15.54 -7.48
CA HIS A 125 6.76 16.83 -7.46
C HIS A 125 7.19 17.67 -6.24
N GLU A 126 7.41 18.96 -6.43
CA GLU A 126 7.93 19.88 -5.40
C GLU A 126 7.10 19.90 -4.10
N ALA A 127 5.79 19.63 -4.19
CA ALA A 127 4.90 19.57 -3.03
C ALA A 127 5.26 18.45 -2.03
N PHE A 128 6.06 17.48 -2.42
CA PHE A 128 6.46 16.35 -1.58
C PHE A 128 7.97 16.33 -1.27
N ALA A 129 8.69 17.39 -1.63
CA ALA A 129 10.13 17.49 -1.45
C ALA A 129 10.53 17.63 0.03
N ASN A 130 9.69 18.26 0.86
CA ASN A 130 10.02 18.59 2.23
C ASN A 130 9.46 17.57 3.22
N ALA A 131 10.37 16.88 3.92
CA ALA A 131 9.99 15.96 4.99
C ALA A 131 9.46 16.74 6.22
N PRO A 132 8.43 16.22 6.92
CA PRO A 132 7.99 16.81 8.18
C PRO A 132 9.04 16.62 9.26
N ALA A 133 9.05 17.55 10.23
CA ALA A 133 10.00 17.51 11.37
C ALA A 133 9.76 16.31 12.28
N VAL A 134 8.50 15.90 12.45
CA VAL A 134 8.10 14.73 13.23
C VAL A 134 7.66 13.63 12.27
N GLN A 135 8.38 12.52 12.26
CA GLN A 135 8.13 11.40 11.37
C GLN A 135 7.66 10.18 12.17
N LYS A 136 6.50 9.64 11.83
CA LYS A 136 5.96 8.40 12.41
C LYS A 136 6.69 7.17 11.87
N LEU A 137 6.89 7.10 10.56
CA LEU A 137 7.54 6.00 9.88
C LEU A 137 8.91 6.43 9.36
N GLN A 138 9.93 5.68 9.73
CA GLN A 138 11.31 5.90 9.29
C GLN A 138 11.80 4.72 8.45
N LYS A 139 12.82 4.95 7.61
CA LYS A 139 13.44 3.91 6.79
C LYS A 139 13.89 2.69 7.61
N SER A 140 14.44 2.93 8.81
CA SER A 140 14.86 1.85 9.71
C SER A 140 13.69 0.98 10.23
N SER A 141 12.49 1.51 10.25
CA SER A 141 11.28 0.74 10.61
C SER A 141 10.86 -0.18 9.47
N LEU A 142 10.95 0.27 8.22
CA LEU A 142 10.75 -0.58 7.04
C LEU A 142 11.77 -1.71 6.99
N SER A 143 13.05 -1.44 7.24
CA SER A 143 14.09 -2.47 7.31
C SER A 143 13.73 -3.58 8.31
N LYS A 144 13.20 -3.22 9.49
CA LYS A 144 12.78 -4.19 10.49
C LYS A 144 11.59 -5.02 10.03
N LEU A 145 10.61 -4.38 9.40
CA LEU A 145 9.44 -5.09 8.83
C LEU A 145 9.87 -6.08 7.75
N LEU A 146 10.70 -5.65 6.81
CA LEU A 146 11.20 -6.48 5.72
C LEU A 146 12.12 -7.61 6.21
N TYR A 147 12.95 -7.34 7.21
CA TYR A 147 13.83 -8.35 7.81
C TYR A 147 13.04 -9.50 8.43
N GLN A 148 11.91 -9.24 9.05
CA GLN A 148 11.06 -10.27 9.63
C GLN A 148 10.42 -11.19 8.59
N ILE A 149 10.25 -10.72 7.36
CA ILE A 149 9.77 -11.52 6.24
C ILE A 149 10.84 -12.53 5.80
N SER A 150 12.12 -12.16 5.86
CA SER A 150 13.23 -12.95 5.34
C SER A 150 13.75 -14.03 6.30
N GLN A 151 13.41 -13.96 7.60
CA GLN A 151 13.95 -14.85 8.64
C GLN A 151 12.91 -15.90 9.07
N GLY A 152 12.77 -16.96 8.28
CA GLY A 152 12.07 -18.15 8.77
C GLY A 152 12.88 -18.90 9.86
N GLU A 153 12.22 -19.60 10.77
CA GLU A 153 12.83 -20.39 11.86
C GLU A 153 13.83 -21.45 11.35
N ASP A 154 13.77 -21.81 10.08
CA ASP A 154 14.57 -22.84 9.43
C ASP A 154 15.48 -22.30 8.32
N GLY A 155 15.66 -20.98 8.20
CA GLY A 155 16.40 -20.34 7.12
C GLY A 155 15.72 -20.45 5.76
N LYS A 156 14.50 -20.97 5.70
CA LYS A 156 13.64 -20.95 4.53
C LYS A 156 12.75 -19.71 4.60
N THR A 157 12.44 -19.14 3.48
CA THR A 157 11.53 -18.00 3.38
C THR A 157 10.18 -18.41 3.91
N ASN A 158 9.89 -18.03 5.15
CA ASN A 158 8.55 -18.19 5.68
C ASN A 158 7.65 -17.17 5.01
N VAL A 159 6.60 -17.65 4.40
CA VAL A 159 5.55 -16.85 3.73
C VAL A 159 4.63 -16.17 4.75
N THR A 160 5.07 -15.99 5.99
CA THR A 160 4.39 -15.17 6.99
C THR A 160 4.71 -13.72 6.69
N ALA A 161 3.96 -13.17 5.79
CA ALA A 161 4.19 -11.87 5.24
C ALA A 161 3.78 -10.76 6.20
N TYR A 162 4.72 -9.93 6.50
CA TYR A 162 4.46 -8.61 7.07
C TYR A 162 4.38 -7.52 5.98
N SER A 163 4.77 -7.81 4.76
CA SER A 163 4.54 -6.96 3.60
C SER A 163 4.26 -7.86 2.40
N TYR A 164 3.03 -7.88 1.95
CA TYR A 164 2.62 -8.61 0.76
C TYR A 164 3.26 -8.07 -0.50
N ALA A 165 3.58 -6.79 -0.52
CA ALA A 165 4.33 -6.17 -1.59
C ALA A 165 5.62 -6.92 -1.87
N ALA A 166 6.41 -7.21 -0.84
CA ALA A 166 7.67 -7.96 -0.98
C ALA A 166 7.45 -9.39 -1.48
N LEU A 167 6.44 -10.08 -0.94
CA LEU A 167 6.14 -11.46 -1.35
C LEU A 167 5.61 -11.56 -2.76
N TRP A 168 4.74 -10.67 -3.13
CA TRP A 168 4.13 -10.68 -4.44
C TRP A 168 5.17 -10.33 -5.52
N TYR A 169 6.03 -9.33 -5.27
CA TYR A 169 7.16 -9.02 -6.11
C TYR A 169 8.09 -10.23 -6.26
N ALA A 170 8.41 -10.90 -5.16
CA ALA A 170 9.23 -12.09 -5.16
C ALA A 170 8.61 -13.24 -5.96
N GLN A 171 7.29 -13.46 -5.85
CA GLN A 171 6.59 -14.50 -6.61
C GLN A 171 6.52 -14.17 -8.10
N LYS A 172 6.29 -12.92 -8.47
CA LYS A 172 6.16 -12.49 -9.87
C LYS A 172 7.50 -12.49 -10.63
N HIS A 173 8.59 -12.20 -9.93
CA HIS A 173 9.93 -12.08 -10.52
C HIS A 173 10.82 -13.30 -10.31
N SER A 174 10.39 -14.31 -9.57
CA SER A 174 11.20 -15.50 -9.35
C SER A 174 10.98 -16.57 -10.40
N SER A 175 11.86 -16.62 -11.35
CA SER A 175 12.18 -17.91 -12.04
C SER A 175 13.30 -18.68 -11.35
N SER A 176 14.05 -18.16 -10.37
CA SER A 176 15.08 -18.90 -9.62
C SER A 176 15.76 -18.19 -8.45
N SER A 177 15.43 -16.92 -8.15
CA SER A 177 15.92 -16.24 -6.95
C SER A 177 14.85 -15.28 -6.43
N LEU A 178 14.49 -15.41 -5.16
CA LEU A 178 13.66 -14.43 -4.47
C LEU A 178 14.40 -13.09 -4.47
N VAL A 179 13.97 -12.17 -5.31
CA VAL A 179 14.38 -10.77 -5.19
C VAL A 179 13.47 -10.16 -4.14
N LEU A 180 13.96 -10.09 -2.91
CA LEU A 180 13.26 -9.39 -1.85
C LEU A 180 13.38 -7.90 -2.12
N LEU A 181 12.26 -7.18 -2.02
CA LEU A 181 12.29 -5.72 -1.95
C LEU A 181 13.08 -5.31 -0.71
N THR A 182 13.86 -4.27 -0.90
CA THR A 182 14.59 -3.62 0.20
C THR A 182 13.85 -2.37 0.65
N GLU A 183 14.27 -1.83 1.78
CA GLU A 183 13.77 -0.52 2.21
C GLU A 183 14.08 0.59 1.20
N ASP A 184 15.13 0.44 0.38
CA ASP A 184 15.47 1.41 -0.67
C ASP A 184 14.45 1.42 -1.81
N ASP A 185 13.81 0.30 -2.08
CA ASP A 185 12.78 0.19 -3.10
C ASP A 185 11.47 0.88 -2.67
N LEU A 186 11.11 0.77 -1.40
CA LEU A 186 9.84 1.25 -0.85
C LEU A 186 9.90 2.66 -0.29
N TYR A 187 11.02 3.05 0.34
CA TYR A 187 11.19 4.36 0.97
C TYR A 187 11.62 5.40 -0.05
N LYS A 188 10.75 6.37 -0.36
CA LYS A 188 11.06 7.44 -1.33
C LYS A 188 11.70 8.66 -0.65
N SER A 189 11.16 9.06 0.49
CA SER A 189 11.66 10.22 1.25
C SER A 189 11.12 10.24 2.68
N GLY A 190 11.56 11.19 3.50
CA GLY A 190 10.94 11.42 4.81
C GLY A 190 9.50 11.90 4.74
N LYS A 191 9.06 12.46 3.61
CA LYS A 191 7.67 12.82 3.34
C LYS A 191 6.85 11.61 2.88
N VAL A 192 7.46 10.75 2.06
CA VAL A 192 6.84 9.54 1.50
C VAL A 192 7.67 8.33 1.95
N PRO A 193 7.47 7.86 3.20
CA PRO A 193 8.27 6.76 3.77
C PRO A 193 7.88 5.38 3.25
N PHE A 194 6.77 5.25 2.55
CA PHE A 194 6.35 4.01 1.90
C PHE A 194 5.63 4.30 0.58
N ALA A 195 5.99 3.57 -0.46
CA ALA A 195 5.27 3.58 -1.72
C ALA A 195 5.45 2.25 -2.46
N PHE A 196 4.34 1.68 -2.95
CA PHE A 196 4.35 0.47 -3.76
C PHE A 196 3.17 0.42 -4.74
N ASP A 197 3.43 -0.12 -5.95
CA ASP A 197 2.43 -0.38 -6.97
C ASP A 197 1.90 -1.83 -6.86
N TYR A 198 0.69 -1.97 -6.33
CA TYR A 198 0.01 -3.26 -6.18
C TYR A 198 -0.62 -3.74 -7.48
N ALA A 199 -0.94 -2.83 -8.39
CA ALA A 199 -1.61 -3.17 -9.64
C ALA A 199 -0.63 -3.74 -10.66
N ASP A 200 0.54 -3.12 -10.81
CA ASP A 200 1.54 -3.51 -11.80
C ASP A 200 2.74 -4.26 -11.20
N ALA A 201 2.78 -4.41 -9.86
CA ALA A 201 3.71 -5.21 -9.08
C ALA A 201 5.16 -4.73 -9.11
N ASP A 202 5.36 -3.49 -8.86
CA ASP A 202 6.70 -2.95 -8.77
C ASP A 202 6.79 -1.80 -7.74
N ALA A 203 7.96 -1.20 -7.62
CA ALA A 203 8.19 -0.10 -6.70
C ALA A 203 8.05 1.28 -7.37
N ASP A 204 7.67 1.34 -8.64
CA ASP A 204 7.42 2.59 -9.35
C ASP A 204 5.95 2.99 -9.21
N VAL A 205 5.71 4.01 -8.41
CA VAL A 205 4.36 4.53 -8.18
C VAL A 205 4.06 5.78 -9.01
N ILE A 206 4.99 6.20 -9.86
CA ILE A 206 4.77 7.36 -10.75
C ILE A 206 3.91 6.89 -11.93
N PRO A 207 2.71 7.45 -12.10
CA PRO A 207 1.88 7.08 -13.24
C PRO A 207 2.59 7.36 -14.56
N SER A 208 2.49 6.44 -15.50
CA SER A 208 3.06 6.64 -16.84
C SER A 208 2.40 7.82 -17.57
N ALA A 209 3.15 8.49 -18.44
CA ALA A 209 2.60 9.60 -19.23
C ALA A 209 1.38 9.20 -20.06
N ASP A 210 1.38 7.98 -20.60
CA ASP A 210 0.26 7.41 -21.34
C ASP A 210 -0.97 7.20 -20.46
N ALA A 211 -0.80 6.75 -19.22
CA ALA A 211 -1.88 6.57 -18.26
C ALA A 211 -2.45 7.93 -17.80
N VAL A 212 -1.60 8.92 -17.61
CA VAL A 212 -2.03 10.30 -17.31
C VAL A 212 -2.85 10.88 -18.46
N GLU A 213 -2.36 10.77 -19.69
CA GLU A 213 -3.06 11.32 -20.88
C GLU A 213 -4.39 10.61 -21.12
N LYS A 214 -4.40 9.29 -21.01
CA LYS A 214 -5.54 8.46 -21.39
C LYS A 214 -6.61 8.35 -20.30
N TYR A 215 -6.19 8.30 -19.04
CA TYR A 215 -7.06 7.96 -17.92
C TYR A 215 -7.11 9.02 -16.81
N GLY A 216 -6.22 10.02 -16.84
CA GLY A 216 -6.10 11.01 -15.77
C GLY A 216 -5.46 10.44 -14.51
N ASN A 217 -4.48 9.54 -14.66
CA ASN A 217 -3.84 8.86 -13.51
C ASN A 217 -2.92 9.78 -12.68
N ASP A 218 -2.87 11.08 -12.95
CA ASP A 218 -2.34 12.10 -12.05
C ASP A 218 -3.28 12.41 -10.85
N HIS A 219 -4.46 11.77 -10.81
CA HIS A 219 -5.46 11.92 -9.76
C HIS A 219 -4.87 11.69 -8.36
N GLY A 220 -4.12 10.61 -8.13
CA GLY A 220 -3.50 10.32 -6.85
C GLY A 220 -2.47 11.38 -6.41
N THR A 221 -1.75 12.00 -7.36
CA THR A 221 -0.87 13.14 -7.07
C THR A 221 -1.66 14.35 -6.59
N HIS A 222 -2.82 14.64 -7.20
CA HIS A 222 -3.72 15.72 -6.74
C HIS A 222 -4.28 15.43 -5.35
N VAL A 223 -4.78 14.22 -5.12
CA VAL A 223 -5.32 13.79 -3.81
C VAL A 223 -4.25 13.92 -2.73
N ALA A 224 -3.05 13.42 -2.97
CA ALA A 224 -1.92 13.54 -2.05
C ALA A 224 -1.54 15.01 -1.79
N GLY A 225 -1.56 15.85 -2.83
CA GLY A 225 -1.32 17.28 -2.73
C GLY A 225 -2.32 17.99 -1.83
N ILE A 226 -3.62 17.75 -2.04
CA ILE A 226 -4.71 18.30 -1.21
C ILE A 226 -4.59 17.79 0.23
N THR A 227 -4.18 16.55 0.41
CA THR A 227 -4.08 15.93 1.74
C THR A 227 -2.90 16.49 2.51
N ALA A 228 -1.68 16.45 1.96
CA ALA A 228 -0.48 16.75 2.73
C ALA A 228 0.66 17.40 1.91
N GLY A 229 0.38 17.92 0.72
CA GLY A 229 1.39 18.64 -0.07
C GLY A 229 1.82 19.94 0.61
N LYS A 230 3.07 20.37 0.38
CA LYS A 230 3.60 21.64 0.88
C LYS A 230 4.70 22.16 -0.02
N THR A 231 4.56 23.41 -0.47
CA THR A 231 5.65 24.13 -1.14
C THR A 231 6.02 25.38 -0.38
N VAL A 232 7.28 25.77 -0.50
CA VAL A 232 7.81 27.00 0.10
C VAL A 232 8.60 27.78 -0.95
N ASP A 233 8.61 29.10 -0.85
CA ASP A 233 9.45 29.95 -1.68
C ASP A 233 10.92 29.96 -1.20
N ALA A 234 11.77 30.73 -1.89
CA ALA A 234 13.19 30.86 -1.57
C ALA A 234 13.45 31.49 -0.17
N ASP A 235 12.49 32.22 0.36
CA ASP A 235 12.55 32.87 1.68
C ASP A 235 11.95 31.98 2.77
N GLY A 236 11.44 30.77 2.42
CA GLY A 236 10.86 29.82 3.35
C GLY A 236 9.38 30.05 3.67
N ASN A 237 8.71 30.98 2.94
CA ASN A 237 7.27 31.18 3.13
C ASN A 237 6.49 30.08 2.40
N VAL A 238 5.43 29.61 3.03
CA VAL A 238 4.55 28.59 2.44
C VAL A 238 3.76 29.22 1.28
N THR A 239 3.88 28.62 0.09
CA THR A 239 3.19 29.03 -1.13
C THR A 239 2.02 28.13 -1.48
N PHE A 240 2.05 26.87 -1.02
CA PHE A 240 0.96 25.92 -1.09
C PHE A 240 0.98 25.03 0.15
N ALA A 241 -0.18 24.68 0.67
CA ALA A 241 -0.34 23.70 1.74
C ALA A 241 -1.64 22.91 1.57
N GLY A 242 -1.54 21.58 1.67
CA GLY A 242 -2.69 20.68 1.85
C GLY A 242 -3.29 20.81 3.23
N GLN A 243 -4.23 19.93 3.55
CA GLN A 243 -4.97 19.97 4.82
C GLN A 243 -4.11 19.57 6.03
N SER A 244 -3.13 18.68 5.81
CA SER A 244 -2.23 18.15 6.84
C SER A 244 -0.77 18.18 6.35
N PRO A 245 -0.18 19.38 6.11
CA PRO A 245 1.08 19.52 5.40
C PRO A 245 2.29 18.92 6.16
N GLU A 246 2.16 18.71 7.46
CA GLU A 246 3.20 18.10 8.31
C GLU A 246 2.97 16.58 8.54
N ALA A 247 1.98 15.96 7.88
CA ALA A 247 1.84 14.51 7.86
C ALA A 247 2.79 13.87 6.85
N GLN A 248 3.15 12.60 7.09
CA GLN A 248 3.75 11.72 6.10
C GLN A 248 2.67 11.07 5.23
N LEU A 249 3.06 10.65 4.02
CA LEU A 249 2.19 9.95 3.08
C LEU A 249 2.72 8.55 2.80
N ALA A 250 1.88 7.52 2.92
CA ALA A 250 2.15 6.20 2.38
C ALA A 250 1.31 6.01 1.11
N ILE A 251 1.95 5.56 0.03
CA ILE A 251 1.34 5.51 -1.29
C ILE A 251 1.12 4.06 -1.71
N PHE A 252 -0.13 3.73 -1.95
CA PHE A 252 -0.59 2.43 -2.41
C PHE A 252 -1.21 2.60 -3.79
N LYS A 253 -0.41 2.42 -4.85
CA LYS A 253 -0.95 2.49 -6.20
C LYS A 253 -1.72 1.21 -6.49
N VAL A 254 -3.04 1.32 -6.62
CA VAL A 254 -3.95 0.20 -6.83
C VAL A 254 -4.59 0.18 -8.21
N PHE A 255 -4.49 1.27 -8.96
CA PHE A 255 -4.95 1.36 -10.35
C PHE A 255 -3.80 1.13 -11.33
N SER A 256 -4.00 0.17 -12.25
CA SER A 256 -3.00 -0.16 -13.26
C SER A 256 -2.90 0.92 -14.34
N ASP A 257 -1.67 1.22 -14.74
CA ASP A 257 -1.40 2.14 -15.85
C ASP A 257 -1.88 1.60 -17.20
N SER A 258 -2.00 0.29 -17.33
CA SER A 258 -2.39 -0.35 -18.59
C SER A 258 -3.91 -0.46 -18.79
N THR A 259 -4.66 -0.65 -17.70
CA THR A 259 -6.10 -0.94 -17.76
C THR A 259 -6.98 0.07 -17.05
N ASN A 260 -6.39 0.98 -16.25
CA ASN A 260 -7.08 1.88 -15.33
C ASN A 260 -8.02 1.15 -14.36
N GLY A 261 -7.74 -0.10 -14.07
CA GLY A 261 -8.55 -0.93 -13.17
C GLY A 261 -7.82 -1.20 -11.86
N ALA A 262 -8.57 -1.16 -10.76
CA ALA A 262 -8.17 -1.67 -9.45
C ALA A 262 -9.00 -2.91 -9.13
N SER A 263 -8.36 -4.03 -8.84
CA SER A 263 -9.07 -5.24 -8.49
C SER A 263 -9.24 -5.39 -6.97
N THR A 264 -10.25 -6.14 -6.54
CA THR A 264 -10.51 -6.36 -5.10
C THR A 264 -9.27 -6.90 -4.38
N ASP A 265 -8.51 -7.79 -5.01
CA ASP A 265 -7.33 -8.40 -4.43
C ASP A 265 -6.18 -7.41 -4.25
N THR A 266 -5.96 -6.48 -5.19
CA THR A 266 -4.95 -5.41 -5.05
C THR A 266 -5.34 -4.42 -3.95
N ILE A 267 -6.62 -4.04 -3.88
CA ILE A 267 -7.13 -3.14 -2.83
C ILE A 267 -6.98 -3.78 -1.45
N LEU A 268 -7.34 -5.07 -1.31
CA LEU A 268 -7.18 -5.78 -0.04
C LEU A 268 -5.71 -5.91 0.38
N ALA A 269 -4.79 -6.12 -0.57
CA ALA A 269 -3.36 -6.17 -0.29
C ALA A 269 -2.83 -4.82 0.21
N ALA A 270 -3.22 -3.73 -0.44
CA ALA A 270 -2.91 -2.38 -0.01
C ALA A 270 -3.43 -2.08 1.40
N LEU A 271 -4.71 -2.38 1.68
CA LEU A 271 -5.31 -2.20 3.00
C LEU A 271 -4.64 -3.07 4.08
N ASN A 272 -4.22 -4.29 3.72
CA ASN A 272 -3.50 -5.14 4.65
C ASN A 272 -2.15 -4.53 5.06
N ASP A 273 -1.40 -4.01 4.11
CA ASP A 273 -0.11 -3.37 4.37
C ASP A 273 -0.29 -2.01 5.09
N ALA A 274 -1.33 -1.25 4.78
CA ALA A 274 -1.67 -0.02 5.48
C ALA A 274 -1.90 -0.26 6.99
N LEU A 275 -2.61 -1.32 7.35
CA LEU A 275 -2.77 -1.74 8.75
C LEU A 275 -1.44 -2.16 9.38
N LEU A 276 -0.57 -2.86 8.64
CA LEU A 276 0.73 -3.27 9.13
C LEU A 276 1.69 -2.09 9.35
N LEU A 277 1.56 -1.03 8.55
CA LEU A 277 2.33 0.21 8.70
C LEU A 277 1.81 1.13 9.81
N ASP A 278 0.69 0.74 10.46
CA ASP A 278 0.06 1.51 11.55
C ASP A 278 -0.38 2.91 11.10
N GLU A 279 -1.04 3.00 9.94
CA GLU A 279 -1.54 4.25 9.42
C GLU A 279 -2.66 4.84 10.28
N ASP A 280 -2.68 6.16 10.38
CA ASP A 280 -3.69 6.87 11.18
C ASP A 280 -4.98 7.09 10.40
N VAL A 281 -4.85 7.30 9.10
CA VAL A 281 -5.97 7.55 8.18
C VAL A 281 -5.65 6.94 6.81
N ILE A 282 -6.65 6.41 6.13
CA ILE A 282 -6.57 5.91 4.75
C ILE A 282 -7.62 6.64 3.91
N ASN A 283 -7.19 7.13 2.76
CA ASN A 283 -8.04 7.71 1.72
C ASN A 283 -8.08 6.79 0.49
#